data_1406a1f6efe19688bb317ca8b6576af5
#
_entry.id   1406a1f6efe19688bb317ca8b6576af5
#
_cell.length_a   1.000
_cell.length_b   1.000
_cell.length_c   1.000
_cell.angle_alpha   90.00
_cell.angle_beta   90.00
_cell.angle_gamma   90.00
#
_symmetry.space_group_name_H-M   'P 1'
#
loop_
_entity.id
_entity.type
_entity.pdbx_description
1 polymer ?
#
loop_
_entity_poly.entity_id
_entity_poly.type
_entity_poly.pdbx_seq_one_letter_code
_entity_poly.pdbx_strand_id
1 'polypeptide(L)'
;MKTIKNFILAIVAWAMMSVTALAVDIIVVSHGQANDPFWSVAKNGVDAGCKDMGVSCKYTAPATFDMVEMAKLIDNAVSQKPKGIVITLPDAAALGKSVKAAIAAGIPVISMNSGSDDYASLGISAHVGQTEFEAGVGGGQKMKAAG
;
A
#
# COMPACT_ATOMS: atom_id res chain seq x y z
N MET A 1 22.24 40.26 31.95
CA MET A 1 21.75 38.90 32.24
C MET A 1 20.31 38.64 31.80
N LYS A 2 19.36 39.57 31.85
CA LYS A 2 17.97 39.39 31.38
C LYS A 2 17.85 39.21 29.86
N THR A 3 18.63 39.92 29.06
CA THR A 3 18.61 39.87 27.60
C THR A 3 19.08 38.52 27.04
N ILE A 4 20.09 37.88 27.65
CA ILE A 4 20.61 36.56 27.22
C ILE A 4 19.60 35.47 27.51
N LYS A 5 18.86 35.51 28.63
CA LYS A 5 17.80 34.55 28.96
C LYS A 5 16.65 34.59 27.95
N ASN A 6 16.27 35.78 27.51
CA ASN A 6 15.19 35.91 26.51
C ASN A 6 15.60 35.42 25.11
N PHE A 7 16.89 35.57 24.76
CA PHE A 7 17.40 35.04 23.48
C PHE A 7 17.46 33.50 23.45
N ILE A 8 17.83 32.87 24.56
CA ILE A 8 17.86 31.40 24.68
C ILE A 8 16.44 30.85 24.66
N LEU A 9 15.44 31.50 25.29
CA LEU A 9 14.05 31.07 25.24
C LEU A 9 13.46 31.17 23.81
N ALA A 10 13.84 32.18 23.03
CA ALA A 10 13.40 32.34 21.65
C ALA A 10 13.99 31.27 20.71
N ILE A 11 15.25 30.84 20.91
CA ILE A 11 15.89 29.79 20.13
C ILE A 11 15.27 28.41 20.44
N VAL A 12 14.93 28.15 21.71
CA VAL A 12 14.28 26.89 22.10
C VAL A 12 12.83 26.82 21.56
N ALA A 13 12.11 27.95 21.52
CA ALA A 13 10.78 27.99 20.93
C ALA A 13 10.79 27.76 19.40
N TRP A 14 11.84 28.19 18.72
CA TRP A 14 11.99 27.98 17.26
C TRP A 14 12.39 26.55 16.89
N ALA A 15 13.14 25.87 17.77
CA ALA A 15 13.51 24.46 17.58
C ALA A 15 12.33 23.48 17.74
N MET A 16 11.20 23.91 18.26
CA MET A 16 9.96 23.12 18.36
C MET A 16 9.01 23.28 17.17
N MET A 17 9.39 23.99 16.10
CA MET A 17 8.69 23.87 14.82
C MET A 17 9.00 22.49 14.26
N SER A 18 8.28 21.49 14.75
CA SER A 18 8.25 20.16 14.16
C SER A 18 7.92 20.30 12.69
N VAL A 19 8.87 19.99 11.82
CA VAL A 19 8.60 19.76 10.40
C VAL A 19 7.62 18.59 10.41
N THR A 20 6.35 18.88 10.27
CA THR A 20 5.36 17.84 9.95
C THR A 20 5.74 17.34 8.58
N ALA A 21 6.53 16.27 8.53
CA ALA A 21 6.68 15.52 7.31
C ALA A 21 5.25 15.24 6.83
N LEU A 22 4.90 15.65 5.61
CA LEU A 22 3.61 15.34 5.01
C LEU A 22 3.51 13.84 4.99
N ALA A 23 2.75 13.28 5.93
CA ALA A 23 2.50 11.85 6.01
C ALA A 23 1.77 11.47 4.72
N VAL A 24 2.27 10.44 4.04
CA VAL A 24 1.60 9.89 2.86
C VAL A 24 0.26 9.31 3.31
N ASP A 25 -0.83 9.70 2.65
CA ASP A 25 -2.16 9.24 3.06
C ASP A 25 -2.35 7.76 2.76
N ILE A 26 -2.00 7.33 1.54
CA ILE A 26 -2.18 5.95 1.09
C ILE A 26 -0.85 5.40 0.56
N ILE A 27 -0.49 4.20 1.00
CA ILE A 27 0.67 3.49 0.45
C ILE A 27 0.17 2.24 -0.28
N VAL A 28 0.56 2.10 -1.54
CA VAL A 28 0.25 0.95 -2.38
C VAL A 28 1.49 0.08 -2.50
N VAL A 29 1.37 -1.20 -2.16
CA VAL A 29 2.44 -2.20 -2.28
C VAL A 29 1.97 -3.30 -3.20
N SER A 30 2.58 -3.43 -4.39
CA SER A 30 2.26 -4.49 -5.34
C SER A 30 3.40 -5.50 -5.43
N HIS A 31 3.10 -6.70 -5.95
CA HIS A 31 4.12 -7.72 -6.27
C HIS A 31 4.75 -7.53 -7.65
N GLY A 32 4.24 -6.58 -8.44
CA GLY A 32 4.72 -6.29 -9.79
C GLY A 32 5.29 -4.89 -9.91
N GLN A 33 6.36 -4.78 -10.73
CA GLN A 33 7.11 -3.55 -10.92
C GLN A 33 6.30 -2.50 -11.69
N ALA A 34 6.41 -1.25 -11.29
CA ALA A 34 5.70 -0.14 -11.94
C ALA A 34 6.15 0.14 -13.38
N ASN A 35 7.29 -0.40 -13.82
CA ASN A 35 7.77 -0.31 -15.21
C ASN A 35 7.28 -1.46 -16.11
N ASP A 36 6.64 -2.48 -15.55
CA ASP A 36 5.93 -3.50 -16.30
C ASP A 36 4.67 -2.89 -16.93
N PRO A 37 4.32 -3.20 -18.20
CA PRO A 37 3.16 -2.61 -18.88
C PRO A 37 1.85 -2.74 -18.11
N PHE A 38 1.57 -3.91 -17.51
CA PHE A 38 0.38 -4.12 -16.68
C PHE A 38 0.41 -3.24 -15.42
N TRP A 39 1.54 -3.26 -14.70
CA TRP A 39 1.67 -2.52 -13.44
C TRP A 39 1.82 -1.02 -13.64
N SER A 40 2.31 -0.58 -14.80
CA SER A 40 2.27 0.83 -15.19
C SER A 40 0.84 1.35 -15.32
N VAL A 41 -0.07 0.56 -15.89
CA VAL A 41 -1.51 0.93 -15.95
C VAL A 41 -2.11 0.98 -14.55
N ALA A 42 -1.82 -0.01 -13.69
CA ALA A 42 -2.29 -0.02 -12.31
C ALA A 42 -1.78 1.21 -11.54
N LYS A 43 -0.49 1.54 -11.68
CA LYS A 43 0.08 2.74 -11.06
C LYS A 43 -0.59 4.03 -11.54
N ASN A 44 -0.82 4.16 -12.84
CA ASN A 44 -1.51 5.33 -13.40
C ASN A 44 -2.94 5.46 -12.83
N GLY A 45 -3.63 4.33 -12.64
CA GLY A 45 -4.95 4.30 -11.98
C GLY A 45 -4.88 4.77 -10.52
N VAL A 46 -3.87 4.34 -9.77
CA VAL A 46 -3.62 4.83 -8.41
C VAL A 46 -3.36 6.33 -8.41
N ASP A 47 -2.48 6.83 -9.26
CA ASP A 47 -2.13 8.25 -9.34
C ASP A 47 -3.36 9.10 -9.69
N ALA A 48 -4.19 8.65 -10.63
CA ALA A 48 -5.43 9.33 -11.01
C ALA A 48 -6.45 9.34 -9.86
N GLY A 49 -6.73 8.19 -9.24
CA GLY A 49 -7.67 8.08 -8.14
C GLY A 49 -7.25 8.92 -6.93
N CYS A 50 -5.97 8.94 -6.61
CA CYS A 50 -5.46 9.75 -5.50
C CYS A 50 -5.58 11.24 -5.78
N LYS A 51 -5.31 11.66 -7.02
CA LYS A 51 -5.50 13.04 -7.47
C LYS A 51 -6.98 13.46 -7.36
N ASP A 52 -7.88 12.63 -7.84
CA ASP A 52 -9.33 12.91 -7.81
C ASP A 52 -9.88 13.00 -6.38
N MET A 53 -9.33 12.19 -5.48
CA MET A 53 -9.69 12.19 -4.06
C MET A 53 -8.96 13.25 -3.24
N GLY A 54 -7.99 13.96 -3.81
CA GLY A 54 -7.19 14.97 -3.12
C GLY A 54 -6.30 14.42 -2.00
N VAL A 55 -5.84 13.16 -2.15
CA VAL A 55 -4.97 12.48 -1.18
C VAL A 55 -3.59 12.21 -1.76
N SER A 56 -2.58 12.16 -0.89
CA SER A 56 -1.22 11.81 -1.28
C SER A 56 -1.05 10.29 -1.30
N CYS A 57 -0.50 9.75 -2.40
CA CYS A 57 -0.26 8.33 -2.55
C CYS A 57 1.19 8.02 -2.89
N LYS A 58 1.66 6.87 -2.42
CA LYS A 58 2.95 6.32 -2.77
C LYS A 58 2.77 4.90 -3.29
N TYR A 59 3.25 4.64 -4.50
CA TYR A 59 3.30 3.30 -5.07
C TYR A 59 4.70 2.70 -4.89
N THR A 60 4.79 1.45 -4.45
CA THR A 60 6.04 0.72 -4.29
C THR A 60 5.87 -0.75 -4.64
N ALA A 61 6.95 -1.37 -5.10
CA ALA A 61 6.99 -2.78 -5.45
C ALA A 61 8.43 -3.31 -5.30
N PRO A 62 8.62 -4.62 -5.13
CA PRO A 62 9.94 -5.24 -5.21
C PRO A 62 10.56 -5.06 -6.60
N ALA A 63 11.88 -5.15 -6.68
CA ALA A 63 12.59 -5.09 -7.96
C ALA A 63 12.31 -6.32 -8.84
N THR A 64 12.00 -7.45 -8.22
CA THR A 64 11.59 -8.71 -8.86
C THR A 64 10.43 -9.31 -8.07
N PHE A 65 9.80 -10.38 -8.58
CA PHE A 65 8.77 -11.10 -7.83
C PHE A 65 9.40 -11.78 -6.60
N ASP A 66 9.38 -11.08 -5.48
CA ASP A 66 9.99 -11.50 -4.20
C ASP A 66 9.08 -11.16 -3.03
N MET A 67 8.52 -12.21 -2.40
CA MET A 67 7.59 -12.07 -1.28
C MET A 67 8.27 -11.62 0.01
N VAL A 68 9.55 -11.93 0.18
CA VAL A 68 10.31 -11.48 1.36
C VAL A 68 10.57 -9.98 1.28
N GLU A 69 10.94 -9.49 0.10
CA GLU A 69 11.09 -8.06 -0.14
C GLU A 69 9.73 -7.34 -0.03
N MET A 70 8.67 -7.92 -0.60
CA MET A 70 7.32 -7.36 -0.50
C MET A 70 6.84 -7.25 0.95
N ALA A 71 7.06 -8.26 1.78
CA ALA A 71 6.75 -8.21 3.21
C ALA A 71 7.47 -7.04 3.90
N LYS A 72 8.76 -6.83 3.61
CA LYS A 72 9.52 -5.68 4.14
C LYS A 72 8.96 -4.33 3.66
N LEU A 73 8.48 -4.25 2.42
CA LEU A 73 7.83 -3.04 1.91
C LEU A 73 6.52 -2.75 2.65
N ILE A 74 5.73 -3.78 2.97
CA ILE A 74 4.53 -3.64 3.80
C ILE A 74 4.91 -3.18 5.21
N ASP A 75 5.91 -3.79 5.86
CA ASP A 75 6.36 -3.39 7.19
C ASP A 75 6.88 -1.94 7.20
N ASN A 76 7.59 -1.53 6.15
CA ASN A 76 8.02 -0.15 5.96
C ASN A 76 6.82 0.81 5.77
N ALA A 77 5.76 0.38 5.06
CA ALA A 77 4.54 1.15 4.93
C ALA A 77 3.86 1.34 6.29
N VAL A 78 3.75 0.27 7.08
CA VAL A 78 3.19 0.33 8.45
C VAL A 78 3.95 1.33 9.33
N SER A 79 5.28 1.35 9.25
CA SER A 79 6.13 2.26 10.03
C SER A 79 5.87 3.74 9.72
N GLN A 80 5.43 4.05 8.50
CA GLN A 80 5.10 5.41 8.05
C GLN A 80 3.72 5.88 8.53
N LYS A 81 2.91 4.99 9.13
CA LYS A 81 1.57 5.27 9.68
C LYS A 81 0.65 5.98 8.69
N PRO A 82 0.46 5.45 7.48
CA PRO A 82 -0.46 6.04 6.50
C PRO A 82 -1.92 5.91 6.99
N LYS A 83 -2.83 6.62 6.35
CA LYS A 83 -4.28 6.48 6.61
C LYS A 83 -4.85 5.17 6.08
N GLY A 84 -4.16 4.52 5.13
CA GLY A 84 -4.53 3.22 4.59
C GLY A 84 -3.40 2.60 3.76
N ILE A 85 -3.44 1.28 3.63
CA ILE A 85 -2.51 0.52 2.80
C ILE A 85 -3.32 -0.29 1.79
N VAL A 86 -2.92 -0.23 0.52
CA VAL A 86 -3.44 -1.10 -0.54
C VAL A 86 -2.34 -2.08 -0.92
N ILE A 87 -2.65 -3.36 -0.95
CA ILE A 87 -1.69 -4.41 -1.30
C ILE A 87 -2.21 -5.30 -2.43
N THR A 88 -1.32 -5.96 -3.14
CA THR A 88 -1.64 -7.22 -3.81
C THR A 88 -1.35 -8.36 -2.85
N LEU A 89 -2.07 -9.47 -2.94
CA LEU A 89 -1.92 -10.61 -2.02
C LEU A 89 -1.73 -11.93 -2.80
N PRO A 90 -0.61 -12.09 -3.52
CA PRO A 90 -0.35 -13.29 -4.30
C PRO A 90 0.00 -14.52 -3.44
N ASP A 91 0.44 -14.30 -2.20
CA ASP A 91 0.78 -15.36 -1.24
C ASP A 91 0.40 -14.91 0.17
N ALA A 92 -0.74 -15.40 0.65
CA ALA A 92 -1.27 -15.07 1.97
C ALA A 92 -0.39 -15.64 3.11
N ALA A 93 0.30 -16.76 2.88
CA ALA A 93 1.17 -17.36 3.89
C ALA A 93 2.43 -16.50 4.11
N ALA A 94 3.04 -16.01 3.02
CA ALA A 94 4.24 -15.18 3.09
C ALA A 94 3.95 -13.78 3.64
N LEU A 95 2.83 -13.17 3.24
CA LEU A 95 2.53 -11.75 3.54
C LEU A 95 1.62 -11.56 4.76
N GLY A 96 0.93 -12.62 5.20
CA GLY A 96 -0.10 -12.52 6.24
C GLY A 96 0.37 -11.93 7.56
N LYS A 97 1.63 -12.16 7.95
CA LYS A 97 2.20 -11.57 9.16
C LYS A 97 2.27 -10.04 9.08
N SER A 98 2.80 -9.51 7.99
CA SER A 98 2.92 -8.06 7.76
C SER A 98 1.56 -7.39 7.61
N VAL A 99 0.60 -8.05 6.94
CA VAL A 99 -0.79 -7.60 6.83
C VAL A 99 -1.46 -7.48 8.19
N LYS A 100 -1.37 -8.53 9.01
CA LYS A 100 -1.92 -8.53 10.37
C LYS A 100 -1.27 -7.45 11.24
N ALA A 101 0.02 -7.18 11.07
CA ALA A 101 0.70 -6.11 11.78
C ALA A 101 0.16 -4.72 11.40
N ALA A 102 -0.15 -4.48 10.11
CA ALA A 102 -0.80 -3.25 9.65
C ALA A 102 -2.16 -3.06 10.31
N ILE A 103 -3.01 -4.09 10.29
CA ILE A 103 -4.34 -4.07 10.90
C ILE A 103 -4.27 -3.87 12.41
N ALA A 104 -3.35 -4.56 13.09
CA ALA A 104 -3.12 -4.40 14.53
C ALA A 104 -2.63 -2.99 14.91
N ALA A 105 -1.94 -2.30 13.99
CA ALA A 105 -1.56 -0.90 14.14
C ALA A 105 -2.73 0.09 13.87
N GLY A 106 -3.93 -0.42 13.59
CA GLY A 106 -5.12 0.40 13.29
C GLY A 106 -5.15 0.96 11.88
N ILE A 107 -4.30 0.46 10.96
CA ILE A 107 -4.24 0.91 9.58
C ILE A 107 -5.17 0.02 8.74
N PRO A 108 -6.22 0.57 8.10
CA PRO A 108 -7.06 -0.20 7.21
C PRO A 108 -6.28 -0.70 6.00
N VAL A 109 -6.51 -1.97 5.64
CA VAL A 109 -5.87 -2.62 4.49
C VAL A 109 -6.94 -3.04 3.49
N ILE A 110 -6.68 -2.77 2.20
CA ILE A 110 -7.46 -3.24 1.06
C ILE A 110 -6.53 -4.08 0.18
N SER A 111 -7.02 -5.20 -0.34
CA SER A 111 -6.30 -5.95 -1.37
C SER A 111 -6.79 -5.59 -2.77
N MET A 112 -5.89 -5.62 -3.74
CA MET A 112 -6.21 -5.42 -5.15
C MET A 112 -5.54 -6.50 -6.02
N ASN A 113 -6.10 -6.77 -7.18
CA ASN A 113 -5.63 -7.71 -8.19
C ASN A 113 -5.65 -9.17 -7.71
N SER A 114 -4.83 -9.56 -6.75
CA SER A 114 -4.73 -10.92 -6.20
C SER A 114 -5.14 -10.98 -4.73
N GLY A 115 -5.61 -12.15 -4.28
CA GLY A 115 -6.00 -12.42 -2.90
C GLY A 115 -7.51 -12.44 -2.65
N SER A 116 -8.33 -12.68 -3.68
CA SER A 116 -9.79 -12.78 -3.56
C SER A 116 -10.25 -13.82 -2.53
N ASP A 117 -9.52 -14.90 -2.37
CA ASP A 117 -9.92 -16.02 -1.51
C ASP A 117 -9.44 -15.85 -0.05
N ASP A 118 -8.37 -15.06 0.15
CA ASP A 118 -7.67 -14.98 1.43
C ASP A 118 -7.89 -13.68 2.20
N TYR A 119 -8.30 -12.59 1.52
CA TYR A 119 -8.35 -11.26 2.12
C TYR A 119 -9.19 -11.21 3.40
N ALA A 120 -10.35 -11.85 3.41
CA ALA A 120 -11.27 -11.79 4.55
C ALA A 120 -10.70 -12.53 5.78
N SER A 121 -9.99 -13.66 5.56
CA SER A 121 -9.39 -14.47 6.63
C SER A 121 -8.24 -13.74 7.34
N LEU A 122 -7.60 -12.79 6.65
CA LEU A 122 -6.55 -11.93 7.19
C LEU A 122 -7.06 -10.66 7.86
N GLY A 123 -8.37 -10.38 7.77
CA GLY A 123 -8.97 -9.15 8.31
C GLY A 123 -8.83 -7.94 7.38
N ILE A 124 -8.50 -8.15 6.10
CA ILE A 124 -8.48 -7.11 5.07
C ILE A 124 -9.91 -6.64 4.81
N SER A 125 -10.14 -5.33 4.74
CA SER A 125 -11.46 -4.71 4.73
C SER A 125 -12.24 -4.95 3.45
N ALA A 126 -11.56 -5.03 2.30
CA ALA A 126 -12.17 -5.26 0.98
C ALA A 126 -11.13 -5.78 -0.01
N HIS A 127 -11.61 -6.42 -1.08
CA HIS A 127 -10.83 -6.81 -2.24
C HIS A 127 -11.35 -6.12 -3.51
N VAL A 128 -10.45 -5.61 -4.32
CA VAL A 128 -10.75 -5.01 -5.64
C VAL A 128 -10.01 -5.82 -6.71
N GLY A 129 -10.72 -6.72 -7.35
CA GLY A 129 -10.14 -7.63 -8.34
C GLY A 129 -11.19 -8.57 -8.91
N GLN A 130 -10.72 -9.58 -9.63
CA GLN A 130 -11.53 -10.69 -10.12
C GLN A 130 -11.33 -11.92 -9.21
N THR A 131 -12.26 -12.87 -9.27
CA THR A 131 -12.02 -14.20 -8.73
C THR A 131 -11.25 -15.02 -9.78
N GLU A 132 -10.10 -15.56 -9.42
CA GLU A 132 -9.20 -16.23 -10.35
C GLU A 132 -9.84 -17.50 -10.96
N PHE A 133 -10.65 -18.21 -10.17
CA PHE A 133 -11.38 -19.37 -10.63
C PHE A 133 -12.38 -18.99 -11.73
N GLU A 134 -13.22 -17.99 -11.52
CA GLU A 134 -14.22 -17.54 -12.50
C GLU A 134 -13.55 -16.99 -13.77
N ALA A 135 -12.45 -16.26 -13.61
CA ALA A 135 -11.65 -15.77 -14.74
C ALA A 135 -11.09 -16.94 -15.56
N GLY A 136 -10.58 -17.99 -14.91
CA GLY A 136 -10.10 -19.20 -15.55
C GLY A 136 -11.19 -19.95 -16.29
N VAL A 137 -12.36 -20.13 -15.68
CA VAL A 137 -13.55 -20.74 -16.32
C VAL A 137 -13.98 -19.94 -17.54
N GLY A 138 -14.07 -18.61 -17.41
CA GLY A 138 -14.43 -17.72 -18.52
C GLY A 138 -13.43 -17.79 -19.67
N GLY A 139 -12.13 -17.83 -19.36
CA GLY A 139 -11.06 -18.03 -20.34
C GLY A 139 -11.21 -19.37 -21.10
N GLY A 140 -11.42 -20.48 -20.37
CA GLY A 140 -11.64 -21.79 -20.95
C GLY A 140 -12.87 -21.86 -21.85
N GLN A 141 -13.97 -21.23 -21.47
CA GLN A 141 -15.17 -21.11 -22.28
C GLN A 141 -14.92 -20.34 -23.59
N LYS A 142 -14.17 -19.25 -23.53
CA LYS A 142 -13.77 -18.47 -24.71
C LYS A 142 -12.88 -19.27 -25.65
N MET A 143 -11.90 -20.00 -25.14
CA MET A 143 -11.04 -20.87 -25.95
C MET A 143 -11.86 -21.98 -26.61
N LYS A 144 -12.76 -22.66 -25.90
CA LYS A 144 -13.65 -23.67 -26.46
C LYS A 144 -14.55 -23.11 -27.58
N ALA A 145 -15.02 -21.90 -27.46
CA ALA A 145 -15.86 -21.26 -28.47
C ALA A 145 -15.08 -20.83 -29.72
N ALA A 146 -13.78 -20.63 -29.58
CA ALA A 146 -12.90 -20.22 -30.69
C ALA A 146 -12.38 -21.42 -31.55
N GLY A 147 -12.62 -22.68 -31.12
CA GLY A 147 -12.15 -23.92 -31.76
C GLY A 147 -10.87 -24.41 -31.13
#